data_ffbc79c6148c03e8ac34153f7653910a
#
_entry.id   ffbc79c6148c03e8ac34153f7653910a
#
_cell.length_a   1.000
_cell.length_b   1.000
_cell.length_c   1.000
_cell.angle_alpha   90.00
_cell.angle_beta   90.00
_cell.angle_gamma   90.00
#
_symmetry.space_group_name_H-M   'P 1'
#
loop_
_entity.id
_entity.type
_entity.pdbx_description
1 polymer ?
#
loop_
_entity_poly.entity_id
_entity_poly.type
_entity_poly.pdbx_seq_one_letter_code
_entity_poly.pdbx_strand_id
1 'polypeptide(L)'
;HFFQHWGRLQVERCREVEEAFAPLPVLRAPLLADQVTGCERLAELGRHLFAQAEPGDVFCKSARVRFGRDETGYFAQVPLPNASGDDLDVVVVDDELIITAGARRRFLKLPRRIARRRVLSAKLDTERLTVHFGSAAHPGEDR
;
A
#
# COMPACT_ATOMS: atom_id res chain seq x y z
N HIS A 1 35.41 -5.32 11.62
CA HIS A 1 34.70 -4.05 11.41
C HIS A 1 33.77 -4.06 10.18
N PHE A 2 34.15 -4.62 9.03
CA PHE A 2 33.36 -4.62 7.80
C PHE A 2 32.02 -5.37 7.96
N PHE A 3 32.04 -6.60 8.45
CA PHE A 3 30.83 -7.40 8.65
C PHE A 3 29.87 -6.82 9.70
N GLN A 4 30.38 -6.16 10.73
CA GLN A 4 29.55 -5.50 11.75
C GLN A 4 28.85 -4.26 11.19
N HIS A 5 29.50 -3.51 10.32
CA HIS A 5 28.90 -2.36 9.63
C HIS A 5 27.82 -2.83 8.66
N TRP A 6 28.11 -3.88 7.89
CA TRP A 6 27.16 -4.48 6.94
C TRP A 6 25.91 -5.02 7.64
N GLY A 7 26.09 -5.70 8.78
CA GLY A 7 24.96 -6.20 9.58
C GLY A 7 24.03 -5.09 10.08
N ARG A 8 24.57 -3.95 10.54
CA ARG A 8 23.76 -2.81 10.95
C ARG A 8 22.99 -2.20 9.77
N LEU A 9 23.66 -2.00 8.64
CA LEU A 9 23.04 -1.47 7.44
C LEU A 9 21.90 -2.37 6.93
N GLN A 10 22.09 -3.69 7.01
CA GLN A 10 21.08 -4.66 6.62
C GLN A 10 19.85 -4.60 7.50
N VAL A 11 20.02 -4.47 8.83
CA VAL A 11 18.89 -4.32 9.77
C VAL A 11 18.09 -3.06 9.47
N GLU A 12 18.76 -1.93 9.23
CA GLU A 12 18.12 -0.66 8.90
C GLU A 12 17.33 -0.77 7.58
N ARG A 13 17.92 -1.35 6.53
CA ARG A 13 17.25 -1.57 5.25
C ARG A 13 16.07 -2.53 5.35
N CYS A 14 16.18 -3.58 6.17
CA CYS A 14 15.05 -4.48 6.42
C CYS A 14 13.87 -3.74 7.07
N ARG A 15 14.15 -2.81 8.00
CA ARG A 15 13.11 -2.00 8.62
C ARG A 15 12.45 -1.04 7.62
N GLU A 16 13.24 -0.38 6.78
CA GLU A 16 12.71 0.48 5.71
C GLU A 16 11.78 -0.30 4.77
N VAL A 17 12.17 -1.54 4.42
CA VAL A 17 11.32 -2.42 3.60
C VAL A 17 10.02 -2.77 4.32
N GLU A 18 10.08 -3.16 5.60
CA GLU A 18 8.88 -3.46 6.39
C GLU A 18 7.93 -2.26 6.48
N GLU A 19 8.47 -1.07 6.73
CA GLU A 19 7.69 0.17 6.76
C GLU A 19 7.10 0.51 5.39
N ALA A 20 7.87 0.29 4.31
CA ALA A 20 7.41 0.59 2.95
C ALA A 20 6.29 -0.33 2.47
N PHE A 21 6.34 -1.60 2.87
CA PHE A 21 5.37 -2.62 2.46
C PHE A 21 4.20 -2.82 3.44
N ALA A 22 4.24 -2.16 4.62
CA ALA A 22 3.11 -2.24 5.55
C ALA A 22 1.77 -1.91 4.86
N PRO A 23 0.69 -2.65 5.12
CA PRO A 23 0.52 -3.70 6.11
C PRO A 23 0.83 -5.11 5.61
N LEU A 24 1.54 -5.27 4.50
CA LEU A 24 1.95 -6.58 4.01
C LEU A 24 3.11 -7.10 4.88
N PRO A 25 3.07 -8.35 5.36
CA PRO A 25 4.19 -8.92 6.10
C PRO A 25 5.38 -9.17 5.16
N VAL A 26 6.55 -8.87 5.65
CA VAL A 26 7.81 -9.18 4.96
C VAL A 26 8.33 -10.51 5.50
N LEU A 27 8.31 -11.53 4.67
CA LEU A 27 8.85 -12.84 5.00
C LEU A 27 10.37 -12.83 4.81
N ARG A 28 11.10 -13.44 5.75
CA ARG A 28 12.56 -13.47 5.73
C ARG A 28 13.07 -14.90 5.65
N ALA A 29 14.06 -15.12 4.82
CA ALA A 29 14.81 -16.37 4.77
C ALA A 29 16.31 -16.09 4.91
N PRO A 30 17.07 -16.99 5.53
CA PRO A 30 18.54 -16.91 5.51
C PRO A 30 19.06 -17.12 4.09
N LEU A 31 20.25 -16.61 3.81
CA LEU A 31 20.99 -16.98 2.60
C LEU A 31 21.38 -18.45 2.73
N LEU A 32 20.84 -19.28 1.85
CA LEU A 32 21.19 -20.71 1.82
C LEU A 32 22.53 -20.91 1.13
N ALA A 33 23.29 -21.93 1.57
CA ALA A 33 24.63 -22.20 1.07
C ALA A 33 24.64 -22.66 -0.40
N ASP A 34 23.58 -23.34 -0.82
CA ASP A 34 23.45 -23.94 -2.14
C ASP A 34 22.27 -23.36 -2.91
N GLN A 35 22.21 -23.61 -4.21
CA GLN A 35 21.07 -23.26 -5.05
C GLN A 35 19.81 -23.98 -4.57
N VAL A 36 18.69 -23.23 -4.56
CA VAL A 36 17.37 -23.74 -4.17
C VAL A 36 16.74 -24.45 -5.38
N THR A 37 17.13 -25.69 -5.58
CA THR A 37 16.59 -26.55 -6.66
C THR A 37 16.08 -27.86 -6.11
N GLY A 38 14.99 -28.38 -6.68
CA GLY A 38 14.35 -29.62 -6.24
C GLY A 38 13.46 -29.45 -4.99
N CYS A 39 12.63 -30.47 -4.73
CA CYS A 39 11.59 -30.40 -3.72
C CYS A 39 12.15 -30.24 -2.29
N GLU A 40 13.28 -30.87 -2.00
CA GLU A 40 13.88 -30.82 -0.65
C GLU A 40 14.35 -29.40 -0.29
N ARG A 41 15.06 -28.74 -1.19
CA ARG A 41 15.56 -27.36 -0.98
C ARG A 41 14.45 -26.34 -0.97
N LEU A 42 13.43 -26.54 -1.80
CA LEU A 42 12.20 -25.72 -1.76
C LEU A 42 11.44 -25.90 -0.44
N ALA A 43 11.35 -27.11 0.08
CA ALA A 43 10.74 -27.37 1.38
C ALA A 43 11.54 -26.74 2.54
N GLU A 44 12.88 -26.75 2.45
CA GLU A 44 13.76 -26.06 3.41
C GLU A 44 13.51 -24.56 3.40
N LEU A 45 13.52 -23.92 2.23
CA LEU A 45 13.18 -22.50 2.07
C LEU A 45 11.78 -22.19 2.63
N GLY A 46 10.79 -23.03 2.32
CA GLY A 46 9.43 -22.88 2.82
C GLY A 46 9.36 -22.92 4.35
N ARG A 47 10.08 -23.82 4.98
CA ARG A 47 10.16 -23.88 6.45
C ARG A 47 10.75 -22.62 7.08
N HIS A 48 11.72 -22.00 6.42
CA HIS A 48 12.27 -20.70 6.88
C HIS A 48 11.28 -19.55 6.69
N LEU A 49 10.65 -19.46 5.52
CA LEU A 49 9.72 -18.39 5.20
C LEU A 49 8.45 -18.44 6.05
N PHE A 50 7.93 -19.63 6.31
CA PHE A 50 6.66 -19.85 7.01
C PHE A 50 6.83 -20.46 8.41
N ALA A 51 7.95 -20.19 9.06
CA ALA A 51 8.25 -20.74 10.39
C ALA A 51 7.19 -20.38 11.46
N GLN A 52 6.46 -19.28 11.28
CA GLN A 52 5.46 -18.76 12.21
C GLN A 52 4.07 -18.55 11.58
N ALA A 53 3.85 -19.04 10.36
CA ALA A 53 2.61 -18.85 9.63
C ALA A 53 2.34 -20.02 8.68
N GLU A 54 1.08 -20.29 8.38
CA GLU A 54 0.71 -21.26 7.37
C GLU A 54 0.77 -20.64 5.96
N PRO A 55 1.36 -21.32 4.97
CA PRO A 55 1.46 -20.79 3.59
C PRO A 55 0.13 -20.43 2.95
N GLY A 56 -0.97 -21.05 3.40
CA GLY A 56 -2.32 -20.80 2.91
C GLY A 56 -3.06 -19.67 3.60
N ASP A 57 -2.46 -19.04 4.60
CA ASP A 57 -3.11 -17.97 5.35
C ASP A 57 -3.24 -16.67 4.56
N VAL A 58 -4.27 -15.91 4.90
CA VAL A 58 -4.44 -14.55 4.36
C VAL A 58 -3.62 -13.59 5.20
N PHE A 59 -2.41 -13.29 4.77
CA PHE A 59 -1.45 -12.44 5.48
C PHE A 59 -1.87 -10.98 5.61
N CYS A 60 -2.72 -10.47 4.74
CA CYS A 60 -3.19 -9.10 4.83
C CYS A 60 -4.69 -8.98 4.50
N LYS A 61 -5.49 -8.69 5.51
CA LYS A 61 -6.95 -8.50 5.37
C LYS A 61 -7.34 -7.04 5.14
N SER A 62 -6.49 -6.10 5.53
CA SER A 62 -6.80 -4.66 5.58
C SER A 62 -6.33 -3.85 4.37
N ALA A 63 -5.52 -4.42 3.48
CA ALA A 63 -4.92 -3.70 2.36
C ALA A 63 -5.83 -3.48 1.14
N ARG A 64 -7.13 -3.77 1.25
CA ARG A 64 -8.04 -3.60 0.10
C ARG A 64 -8.53 -2.16 0.00
N VAL A 65 -8.35 -1.59 -1.19
CA VAL A 65 -9.07 -0.39 -1.59
C VAL A 65 -10.55 -0.72 -1.71
N ARG A 66 -11.39 0.13 -1.15
CA ARG A 66 -12.86 -0.01 -1.21
C ARG A 66 -13.45 1.21 -1.91
N PHE A 67 -14.33 0.98 -2.86
CA PHE A 67 -15.16 2.00 -3.44
C PHE A 67 -16.60 1.77 -3.00
N GLY A 68 -17.30 2.83 -2.69
CA GLY A 68 -18.69 2.75 -2.25
C GLY A 68 -19.44 4.04 -2.48
N ARG A 69 -20.68 4.05 -1.99
CA ARG A 69 -21.56 5.20 -1.95
C ARG A 69 -22.20 5.28 -0.58
N ASP A 70 -22.28 6.48 -0.03
CA ASP A 70 -22.98 6.82 1.20
C ASP A 70 -23.91 8.02 0.97
N GLU A 71 -24.41 8.61 2.03
CA GLU A 71 -25.31 9.78 1.99
C GLU A 71 -24.64 11.02 1.40
N THR A 72 -23.31 11.14 1.53
CA THR A 72 -22.52 12.27 1.01
C THR A 72 -22.12 12.12 -0.46
N GLY A 73 -22.25 10.92 -1.01
CA GLY A 73 -21.91 10.64 -2.41
C GLY A 73 -21.08 9.37 -2.57
N TYR A 74 -20.14 9.40 -3.52
CA TYR A 74 -19.21 8.30 -3.72
C TYR A 74 -17.95 8.49 -2.86
N PHE A 75 -17.40 7.38 -2.42
CA PHE A 75 -16.13 7.41 -1.70
C PHE A 75 -15.14 6.34 -2.19
N ALA A 76 -13.86 6.62 -1.96
CA ALA A 76 -12.76 5.67 -2.03
C ALA A 76 -12.09 5.58 -0.67
N GLN A 77 -11.96 4.38 -0.13
CA GLN A 77 -11.18 4.11 1.07
C GLN A 77 -9.89 3.39 0.69
N VAL A 78 -8.78 4.04 0.99
CA VAL A 78 -7.44 3.56 0.62
C VAL A 78 -6.64 3.33 1.89
N PRO A 79 -6.14 2.11 2.14
CA PRO A 79 -5.21 1.87 3.24
C PRO A 79 -3.93 2.68 3.01
N LEU A 80 -3.55 3.48 4.00
CA LEU A 80 -2.40 4.36 3.94
C LEU A 80 -1.65 4.32 5.29
N PRO A 81 -1.06 3.17 5.63
CA PRO A 81 -0.35 3.03 6.89
C PRO A 81 0.86 3.97 6.92
N ASN A 82 1.16 4.49 8.10
CA ASN A 82 2.29 5.38 8.35
C ASN A 82 2.26 6.71 7.54
N ALA A 83 1.09 7.16 7.09
CA ALA A 83 0.95 8.47 6.48
C ALA A 83 0.65 9.53 7.55
N SER A 84 1.30 10.70 7.41
CA SER A 84 0.96 11.90 8.18
C SER A 84 -0.02 12.75 7.37
N GLY A 85 -0.98 13.37 8.07
CA GLY A 85 -1.94 14.26 7.43
C GLY A 85 -1.33 15.54 6.87
N ASP A 86 -0.20 15.98 7.45
CA ASP A 86 0.44 17.25 7.09
C ASP A 86 1.09 17.23 5.69
N ASP A 87 1.51 16.05 5.22
CA ASP A 87 2.17 15.85 3.92
C ASP A 87 1.27 15.12 2.92
N LEU A 88 -0.04 15.12 3.16
CA LEU A 88 -1.01 14.41 2.32
C LEU A 88 -1.59 15.32 1.24
N ASP A 89 -1.35 14.97 -0.02
CA ASP A 89 -1.99 15.59 -1.18
C ASP A 89 -2.78 14.56 -1.98
N VAL A 90 -3.96 14.95 -2.45
CA VAL A 90 -4.89 14.05 -3.15
C VAL A 90 -5.46 14.76 -4.37
N VAL A 91 -5.11 14.27 -5.54
CA VAL A 91 -5.52 14.85 -6.82
C VAL A 91 -6.14 13.77 -7.71
N VAL A 92 -7.14 14.16 -8.50
CA VAL A 92 -7.69 13.31 -9.57
C VAL A 92 -7.25 13.88 -10.90
N VAL A 93 -6.60 13.05 -11.70
CA VAL A 93 -6.21 13.36 -13.07
C VAL A 93 -6.81 12.29 -13.96
N ASP A 94 -7.64 12.69 -14.89
CA ASP A 94 -8.41 11.80 -15.77
C ASP A 94 -9.23 10.76 -15.00
N ASP A 95 -8.83 9.50 -15.03
CA ASP A 95 -9.46 8.41 -14.30
C ASP A 95 -8.57 7.84 -13.17
N GLU A 96 -7.55 8.59 -12.75
CA GLU A 96 -6.63 8.17 -11.70
C GLU A 96 -6.69 9.09 -10.48
N LEU A 97 -6.77 8.48 -9.31
CA LEU A 97 -6.58 9.14 -8.03
C LEU A 97 -5.09 9.04 -7.67
N ILE A 98 -4.44 10.19 -7.59
CA ILE A 98 -3.04 10.32 -7.20
C ILE A 98 -3.01 10.75 -5.74
N ILE A 99 -2.41 9.92 -4.91
CA ILE A 99 -2.24 10.17 -3.49
C ILE A 99 -0.75 10.36 -3.23
N THR A 100 -0.35 11.52 -2.77
CA THR A 100 1.01 11.81 -2.34
C THR A 100 1.04 11.93 -0.83
N ALA A 101 1.91 11.17 -0.18
CA ALA A 101 2.12 11.20 1.27
C ALA A 101 3.63 11.27 1.56
N GLY A 102 4.14 12.47 1.81
CA GLY A 102 5.56 12.74 1.88
C GLY A 102 6.27 12.35 0.58
N ALA A 103 7.31 11.52 0.67
CA ALA A 103 8.05 11.05 -0.50
C ALA A 103 7.35 9.92 -1.28
N ARG A 104 6.22 9.42 -0.81
CA ARG A 104 5.51 8.30 -1.44
C ARG A 104 4.38 8.79 -2.31
N ARG A 105 4.27 8.23 -3.53
CA ARG A 105 3.16 8.51 -4.44
C ARG A 105 2.48 7.21 -4.85
N ARG A 106 1.15 7.19 -4.77
CA ARG A 106 0.33 6.05 -5.15
C ARG A 106 -0.67 6.46 -6.22
N PHE A 107 -0.76 5.67 -7.26
CA PHE A 107 -1.71 5.83 -8.36
C PHE A 107 -2.80 4.77 -8.23
N LEU A 108 -4.03 5.19 -8.32
CA LEU A 108 -5.19 4.32 -8.18
C LEU A 108 -6.21 4.61 -9.26
N LYS A 109 -6.45 3.63 -10.12
CA LYS A 109 -7.46 3.76 -11.16
C LYS A 109 -8.86 3.78 -10.57
N LEU A 110 -9.62 4.83 -10.89
CA LEU A 110 -10.98 5.01 -10.40
C LEU A 110 -11.99 4.27 -11.28
N PRO A 111 -13.03 3.65 -10.69
CA PRO A 111 -14.16 3.15 -11.44
C PRO A 111 -14.83 4.26 -12.26
N ARG A 112 -15.33 3.94 -13.45
CA ARG A 112 -15.96 4.91 -14.38
C ARG A 112 -17.02 5.81 -13.72
N ARG A 113 -17.71 5.31 -12.69
CA ARG A 113 -18.75 6.06 -11.94
C ARG A 113 -18.17 7.18 -11.07
N ILE A 114 -16.87 7.11 -10.74
CA ILE A 114 -16.17 8.04 -9.84
C ILE A 114 -15.18 8.91 -10.63
N ALA A 115 -14.58 8.38 -11.69
CA ALA A 115 -13.47 8.99 -12.45
C ALA A 115 -13.72 10.44 -12.94
N ARG A 116 -14.98 10.83 -13.15
CA ARG A 116 -15.34 12.17 -13.62
C ARG A 116 -15.91 13.08 -12.52
N ARG A 117 -15.63 12.76 -11.26
CA ARG A 117 -16.17 13.48 -10.12
C ARG A 117 -15.08 14.30 -9.44
N ARG A 118 -15.47 15.47 -8.92
CA ARG A 118 -14.54 16.30 -8.14
C ARG A 118 -14.34 15.70 -6.75
N VAL A 119 -13.13 15.76 -6.24
CA VAL A 119 -12.83 15.48 -4.83
C VAL A 119 -13.50 16.56 -3.97
N LEU A 120 -14.33 16.15 -3.05
CA LEU A 120 -14.96 17.04 -2.07
C LEU A 120 -14.15 17.16 -0.80
N SER A 121 -13.65 16.02 -0.33
CA SER A 121 -12.84 15.95 0.88
C SER A 121 -11.94 14.73 0.87
N ALA A 122 -10.82 14.82 1.54
CA ALA A 122 -9.93 13.71 1.83
C ALA A 122 -9.63 13.74 3.32
N LYS A 123 -9.92 12.65 4.01
CA LYS A 123 -9.73 12.52 5.45
C LYS A 123 -8.88 11.29 5.75
N LEU A 124 -7.75 11.49 6.40
CA LEU A 124 -6.91 10.42 6.91
C LEU A 124 -7.33 10.11 8.34
N ASP A 125 -7.64 8.85 8.59
CA ASP A 125 -7.92 8.31 9.91
C ASP A 125 -6.97 7.15 10.16
N THR A 126 -6.17 7.26 11.19
CA THR A 126 -5.12 6.33 11.67
C THR A 126 -4.30 5.67 10.55
N GLU A 127 -4.91 4.81 9.75
CA GLU A 127 -4.24 4.06 8.67
C GLU A 127 -5.04 4.02 7.36
N ARG A 128 -6.09 4.84 7.26
CA ARG A 128 -7.00 4.80 6.12
C ARG A 128 -7.36 6.19 5.64
N LEU A 129 -7.09 6.43 4.38
CA LEU A 129 -7.55 7.62 3.69
C LEU A 129 -8.95 7.38 3.12
N THR A 130 -9.91 8.21 3.49
CA THR A 130 -11.25 8.26 2.88
C THR A 130 -11.35 9.51 2.03
N VAL A 131 -11.56 9.32 0.73
CA VAL A 131 -11.76 10.40 -0.25
C VAL A 131 -13.22 10.38 -0.69
N HIS A 132 -13.93 11.49 -0.51
CA HIS A 132 -15.31 11.65 -0.97
C HIS A 132 -15.35 12.42 -2.29
N PHE A 133 -16.24 11.99 -3.17
CA PHE A 133 -16.43 12.55 -4.52
C PHE A 133 -17.87 13.08 -4.67
N GLY A 134 -17.98 14.28 -5.17
CA GLY A 134 -19.25 14.96 -5.40
C GLY A 134 -20.00 14.53 -6.64
N SER A 135 -20.94 15.40 -7.04
CA SER A 135 -21.65 15.26 -8.31
C SER A 135 -20.66 15.26 -9.49
N ALA A 136 -21.05 14.65 -10.61
CA ALA A 136 -20.22 14.68 -11.81
C ALA A 136 -19.90 16.13 -12.19
N ALA A 137 -18.62 16.43 -12.49
CA ALA A 137 -18.27 17.71 -13.07
C ALA A 137 -19.03 17.88 -14.38
N HIS A 138 -19.82 18.96 -14.53
CA HIS A 138 -20.36 19.33 -15.83
C HIS A 138 -19.18 19.67 -16.74
N PRO A 139 -19.09 19.13 -17.95
CA PRO A 139 -18.09 19.57 -18.93
C PRO A 139 -18.53 20.94 -19.43
N GLY A 140 -18.05 22.01 -18.83
CA GLY A 140 -18.38 23.35 -19.32
C GLY A 140 -18.26 24.49 -18.33
N GLU A 141 -17.13 24.63 -17.64
CA GLU A 141 -16.79 25.90 -16.99
C GLU A 141 -15.25 26.02 -16.90
N ASP A 142 -14.63 26.18 -18.06
CA ASP A 142 -13.36 26.90 -18.22
C ASP A 142 -13.53 27.79 -19.45
N ARG A 143 -13.91 29.01 -19.17
CA ARG A 143 -13.77 30.17 -20.08
C ARG A 143 -12.97 31.25 -19.40
#